data_c11f52531c6829e182b5bb797d258393
#
_entry.id   c11f52531c6829e182b5bb797d258393
#
_cell.length_a   1.000
_cell.length_b   1.000
_cell.length_c   1.000
_cell.angle_alpha   90.00
_cell.angle_beta   90.00
_cell.angle_gamma   90.00
#
_symmetry.space_group_name_H-M   'P 1'
#
loop_
_entity.id
_entity.type
_entity.pdbx_description
1 polymer ?
#
loop_
_entity_poly.entity_id
_entity_poly.type
_entity_poly.pdbx_seq_one_letter_code
_entity_poly.pdbx_strand_id
1 'polypeptide(L)'
;MRRTLLTLAAALTFIVAASAEEKSKTYSFGKITGIDASFTYEIHVTAGSADKVEIIYDSEYEPYMKVSYSSYDLSLYLGMDELPRKIRNSSHKPIKVFLQMTEIDEIELSGASSISFEGEFKGSDLE
;
A
#
# COMPACT_ATOMS: atom_id res chain seq x y z
N MET A 1 -13.96 16.13 9.70
CA MET A 1 -14.23 15.98 9.28
C MET A 1 -14.47 15.84 8.75
N ARG A 2 -14.21 15.98 8.72
CA ARG A 2 -14.40 15.94 8.13
C ARG A 2 -14.12 15.76 7.37
N ARG A 3 -13.80 16.01 7.24
CA ARG A 3 -13.64 15.95 6.47
C ARG A 3 -13.37 15.62 5.60
N THR A 4 -13.13 15.72 5.51
CA THR A 4 -13.02 15.45 4.63
C THR A 4 -12.90 15.24 3.94
N LEU A 5 -12.70 15.60 3.84
CA LEU A 5 -12.68 15.49 3.09
C LEU A 5 -12.42 15.37 2.39
N LEU A 6 -12.25 15.68 2.34
CA LEU A 6 -12.12 15.57 1.60
C LEU A 6 -11.75 15.39 0.93
N THR A 7 -11.58 15.59 1.00
CA THR A 7 -11.35 15.45 0.25
C THR A 7 -11.06 15.15 -0.40
N LEU A 8 -10.88 15.47 -0.40
CA LEU A 8 -10.68 15.30 -1.14
C LEU A 8 -10.50 14.99 -1.90
N ALA A 9 -10.44 15.10 -1.95
CA ALA A 9 -10.30 14.97 -2.87
C ALA A 9 -10.23 14.88 -3.56
N ALA A 10 -10.23 15.15 -3.59
CA ALA A 10 -10.14 15.23 -4.44
C ALA A 10 -9.78 15.44 -5.05
N ALA A 11 -9.63 15.85 -5.02
CA ALA A 11 -9.30 16.15 -5.76
C ALA A 11 -8.75 16.03 -6.32
N LEU A 12 -8.58 16.04 -6.36
CA LEU A 12 -8.14 15.92 -7.09
C LEU A 12 -7.93 15.57 -7.89
N THR A 13 -7.87 15.56 -8.02
CA THR A 13 -7.80 15.31 -8.86
C THR A 13 -7.69 15.36 -9.80
N PHE A 14 -7.72 15.62 -10.31
CA PHE A 14 -7.66 15.67 -11.38
C PHE A 14 -6.80 15.97 -12.12
N ILE A 15 -6.37 16.07 -12.12
CA ILE A 15 -5.51 16.48 -12.60
C ILE A 15 -4.96 15.85 -13.48
N VAL A 16 -5.13 15.66 -14.13
CA VAL A 16 -4.89 15.05 -14.99
C VAL A 16 -3.80 14.96 -15.68
N ALA A 17 -3.12 14.37 -15.54
CA ALA A 17 -2.02 14.24 -16.22
C ALA A 17 -2.20 13.53 -17.40
N ALA A 18 -1.50 13.76 -18.30
CA ALA A 18 -1.71 13.29 -19.56
C ALA A 18 -1.49 11.84 -19.65
N SER A 19 -0.47 11.29 -19.16
CA SER A 19 -0.18 9.93 -19.46
C SER A 19 -0.82 9.04 -18.45
N ALA A 20 -0.09 8.53 -17.53
CA ALA A 20 -0.62 7.62 -16.56
C ALA A 20 -1.40 8.40 -15.53
N GLU A 21 -2.44 7.83 -15.07
CA GLU A 21 -3.32 8.45 -14.10
C GLU A 21 -3.08 7.81 -12.75
N GLU A 22 -2.88 8.63 -11.73
CA GLU A 22 -2.68 8.14 -10.39
C GLU A 22 -4.04 7.89 -9.74
N LYS A 23 -4.21 6.71 -9.15
CA LYS A 23 -5.45 6.33 -8.51
C LYS A 23 -5.16 5.89 -7.09
N SER A 24 -6.21 5.83 -6.29
CA SER A 24 -6.08 5.30 -4.95
C SER A 24 -7.21 4.34 -4.65
N LYS A 25 -6.93 3.34 -3.84
CA LYS A 25 -7.91 2.40 -3.34
C LYS A 25 -7.75 2.31 -1.84
N THR A 26 -8.88 2.17 -1.15
CA THR A 26 -8.88 2.00 0.29
C THR A 26 -9.52 0.68 0.63
N TYR A 27 -8.86 -0.10 1.46
CA TYR A 27 -9.34 -1.39 1.91
C TYR A 27 -9.56 -1.34 3.40
N SER A 28 -10.49 -2.16 3.88
CA SER A 28 -10.75 -2.29 5.30
C SER A 28 -10.65 -3.77 5.62
N PHE A 29 -9.50 -4.19 6.13
CA PHE A 29 -9.24 -5.62 6.32
C PHE A 29 -9.41 -6.09 7.76
N GLY A 30 -9.10 -5.23 8.71
CA GLY A 30 -9.02 -5.63 10.09
C GLY A 30 -7.59 -5.46 10.56
N LYS A 31 -7.28 -6.04 11.70
CA LYS A 31 -5.95 -5.88 12.29
C LYS A 31 -4.89 -6.51 11.39
N ILE A 32 -3.80 -5.81 11.21
CA ILE A 32 -2.68 -6.27 10.42
C ILE A 32 -1.44 -6.29 11.30
N THR A 33 -0.80 -7.45 11.41
CA THR A 33 0.43 -7.58 12.17
C THR A 33 1.58 -8.07 11.30
N GLY A 34 1.30 -8.46 10.06
CA GLY A 34 2.33 -8.91 9.15
C GLY A 34 2.15 -8.31 7.78
N ILE A 35 3.26 -8.14 7.06
CA ILE A 35 3.25 -7.62 5.71
C ILE A 35 4.21 -8.44 4.87
N ASP A 36 3.74 -8.88 3.72
CA ASP A 36 4.55 -9.60 2.75
C ASP A 36 4.39 -8.87 1.43
N ALA A 37 5.43 -8.16 1.00
CA ALA A 37 5.35 -7.33 -0.18
C ALA A 37 6.46 -7.69 -1.17
N SER A 38 6.10 -7.67 -2.44
CA SER A 38 7.05 -7.87 -3.51
C SER A 38 6.86 -6.74 -4.52
N PHE A 39 7.62 -6.79 -5.60
CA PHE A 39 7.55 -5.78 -6.65
C PHE A 39 8.12 -4.44 -6.14
N THR A 40 7.41 -3.33 -6.30
CA THR A 40 7.94 -2.01 -5.95
C THR A 40 6.91 -1.26 -5.11
N TYR A 41 6.72 -1.72 -3.89
CA TYR A 41 5.80 -1.06 -2.96
C TYR A 41 6.59 -0.23 -1.96
N GLU A 42 6.16 1.00 -1.78
CA GLU A 42 6.71 1.88 -0.76
C GLU A 42 5.69 1.96 0.36
N ILE A 43 5.98 1.32 1.49
CA ILE A 43 5.00 1.11 2.53
C ILE A 43 5.28 2.04 3.70
N HIS A 44 4.27 2.77 4.13
CA HIS A 44 4.38 3.70 5.24
C HIS A 44 3.46 3.22 6.36
N VAL A 45 4.04 2.85 7.48
CA VAL A 45 3.31 2.32 8.61
C VAL A 45 3.36 3.31 9.74
N THR A 46 2.19 3.67 10.26
CA THR A 46 2.08 4.55 11.40
C THR A 46 1.49 3.77 12.56
N ALA A 47 1.95 4.04 13.77
CA ALA A 47 1.40 3.36 14.93
C ALA A 47 -0.04 3.78 15.12
N GLY A 48 -0.92 2.82 15.28
CA GLY A 48 -2.33 3.11 15.47
C GLY A 48 -3.16 1.87 15.24
N SER A 49 -4.46 2.03 15.39
CA SER A 49 -5.36 0.88 15.30
C SER A 49 -6.41 1.00 14.21
N ALA A 50 -6.29 1.97 13.33
CA ALA A 50 -7.22 2.05 12.21
C ALA A 50 -6.98 0.86 11.29
N ASP A 51 -8.08 0.30 10.76
CA ASP A 51 -7.98 -0.90 9.96
C ASP A 51 -8.06 -0.62 8.47
N LYS A 52 -7.64 0.56 8.07
CA LYS A 52 -7.70 0.95 6.66
C LYS A 52 -6.32 0.88 6.02
N VAL A 53 -6.30 0.46 4.77
CA VAL A 53 -5.09 0.43 3.98
C VAL A 53 -5.38 1.24 2.72
N GLU A 54 -4.59 2.29 2.51
CA GLU A 54 -4.74 3.12 1.34
C GLU A 54 -3.57 2.86 0.39
N ILE A 55 -3.88 2.60 -0.87
CA ILE A 55 -2.86 2.30 -1.87
C ILE A 55 -3.00 3.31 -3.00
N ILE A 56 -1.91 4.01 -3.28
CA ILE A 56 -1.85 4.99 -4.36
C ILE A 56 -0.95 4.42 -5.45
N TYR A 57 -1.47 4.35 -6.67
CA TYR A 57 -0.79 3.63 -7.73
C TYR A 57 -1.13 4.22 -9.08
N ASP A 58 -0.29 3.89 -10.08
CA ASP A 58 -0.56 4.21 -11.47
C ASP A 58 -1.69 3.33 -11.99
N SER A 59 -2.64 3.93 -12.69
CA SER A 59 -3.79 3.18 -13.17
C SER A 59 -3.40 2.02 -14.09
N GLU A 60 -2.24 2.07 -14.70
CA GLU A 60 -1.79 1.00 -15.57
C GLU A 60 -1.52 -0.29 -14.82
N TYR A 61 -1.25 -0.20 -13.53
CA TYR A 61 -0.99 -1.38 -12.72
C TYR A 61 -2.26 -2.09 -12.27
N GLU A 62 -3.39 -1.41 -12.36
CA GLU A 62 -4.60 -1.90 -11.69
C GLU A 62 -4.97 -3.34 -12.04
N PRO A 63 -4.95 -3.76 -13.32
CA PRO A 63 -5.34 -5.14 -13.62
C PRO A 63 -4.35 -6.19 -13.11
N TYR A 64 -3.16 -5.77 -12.74
CA TYR A 64 -2.09 -6.71 -12.37
C TYR A 64 -1.77 -6.70 -10.88
N MET A 65 -2.30 -5.74 -10.14
CA MET A 65 -2.01 -5.65 -8.71
C MET A 65 -2.69 -6.79 -7.96
N LYS A 66 -1.96 -7.37 -7.02
CA LYS A 66 -2.47 -8.42 -6.17
C LYS A 66 -2.43 -7.94 -4.73
N VAL A 67 -3.60 -7.69 -4.17
CA VAL A 67 -3.71 -7.25 -2.78
C VAL A 67 -4.63 -8.22 -2.07
N SER A 68 -4.14 -8.87 -1.05
CA SER A 68 -4.95 -9.81 -0.30
C SER A 68 -4.61 -9.73 1.17
N TYR A 69 -5.48 -10.28 1.99
CA TYR A 69 -5.35 -10.24 3.43
C TYR A 69 -5.78 -11.59 3.98
N SER A 70 -4.99 -12.10 4.91
CA SER A 70 -5.33 -13.35 5.59
C SER A 70 -5.72 -13.04 7.02
N SER A 71 -6.97 -13.32 7.37
CA SER A 71 -7.40 -13.13 8.74
C SER A 71 -6.86 -14.23 9.67
N TYR A 72 -6.31 -15.28 9.07
CA TYR A 72 -5.72 -16.36 9.85
C TYR A 72 -4.45 -15.90 10.54
N ASP A 73 -3.55 -15.27 9.78
CA ASP A 73 -2.29 -14.80 10.35
C ASP A 73 -2.18 -13.28 10.36
N LEU A 74 -3.28 -12.58 10.11
CA LEU A 74 -3.38 -11.12 10.16
C LEU A 74 -2.33 -10.46 9.26
N SER A 75 -2.13 -11.02 8.10
CA SER A 75 -1.08 -10.54 7.20
C SER A 75 -1.65 -9.94 5.93
N LEU A 76 -1.02 -8.87 5.50
CA LEU A 76 -1.33 -8.19 4.25
C LEU A 76 -0.32 -8.65 3.20
N TYR A 77 -0.83 -9.10 2.06
CA TYR A 77 0.01 -9.57 0.97
C TYR A 77 -0.12 -8.62 -0.20
N LEU A 78 1.01 -8.08 -0.64
CA LEU A 78 1.08 -7.13 -1.74
C LEU A 78 1.97 -7.71 -2.82
N GLY A 79 1.41 -7.92 -3.99
CA GLY A 79 2.16 -8.49 -5.08
C GLY A 79 1.73 -7.90 -6.40
N MET A 80 2.26 -8.48 -7.47
CA MET A 80 2.00 -8.00 -8.81
C MET A 80 2.07 -9.16 -9.76
N ASP A 81 1.06 -9.31 -10.61
CA ASP A 81 1.13 -10.29 -11.68
C ASP A 81 2.15 -9.84 -12.71
N GLU A 82 2.51 -10.74 -13.59
CA GLU A 82 3.48 -10.42 -14.63
C GLU A 82 2.97 -9.29 -15.50
N LEU A 83 3.76 -8.25 -15.65
CA LEU A 83 3.37 -7.07 -16.42
C LEU A 83 3.71 -7.24 -17.88
N PRO A 84 2.85 -6.73 -18.79
CA PRO A 84 3.23 -6.67 -20.20
C PRO A 84 4.49 -5.85 -20.37
N ARG A 85 5.26 -6.18 -21.41
CA ARG A 85 6.52 -5.49 -21.64
C ARG A 85 6.33 -3.97 -21.74
N LYS A 86 5.25 -3.55 -22.36
CA LYS A 86 4.99 -2.14 -22.55
C LYS A 86 4.93 -1.41 -21.21
N ILE A 87 4.24 -2.00 -20.24
CA ILE A 87 4.13 -1.39 -18.92
C ILE A 87 5.44 -1.55 -18.17
N ARG A 88 6.06 -2.71 -18.27
CA ARG A 88 7.29 -3.00 -17.54
C ARG A 88 8.40 -2.06 -17.92
N ASN A 89 8.46 -1.63 -19.19
CA ASN A 89 9.51 -0.77 -19.69
C ASN A 89 9.20 0.71 -19.54
N SER A 90 8.02 1.05 -19.05
CA SER A 90 7.67 2.44 -18.82
C SER A 90 8.20 2.90 -17.47
N SER A 91 8.32 4.21 -17.34
CA SER A 91 8.76 4.80 -16.09
C SER A 91 7.54 5.04 -15.20
N HIS A 92 7.56 4.48 -14.00
CA HIS A 92 6.43 4.62 -13.09
C HIS A 92 6.94 5.01 -11.71
N LYS A 93 6.08 5.71 -10.98
CA LYS A 93 6.36 6.00 -9.59
C LYS A 93 6.11 4.74 -8.76
N PRO A 94 6.77 4.63 -7.60
CA PRO A 94 6.48 3.50 -6.72
C PRO A 94 5.03 3.51 -6.28
N ILE A 95 4.51 2.34 -5.99
CA ILE A 95 3.18 2.22 -5.43
C ILE A 95 3.29 2.51 -3.95
N LYS A 96 2.49 3.45 -3.47
CA LYS A 96 2.55 3.86 -2.07
C LYS A 96 1.43 3.22 -1.28
N VAL A 97 1.77 2.71 -0.11
CA VAL A 97 0.81 2.05 0.76
C VAL A 97 0.88 2.71 2.13
N PHE A 98 -0.28 3.10 2.65
CA PHE A 98 -0.37 3.74 3.95
C PHE A 98 -1.29 2.93 4.85
N LEU A 99 -0.82 2.55 6.02
CA LEU A 99 -1.63 1.78 6.95
C LEU A 99 -1.16 2.03 8.38
N GLN A 100 -1.96 1.54 9.33
CA GLN A 100 -1.61 1.62 10.74
C GLN A 100 -1.50 0.22 11.32
N MET A 101 -0.55 0.06 12.23
CA MET A 101 -0.35 -1.19 12.95
C MET A 101 -0.07 -0.88 14.41
N THR A 102 -0.56 -1.73 15.31
CA THR A 102 -0.24 -1.58 16.72
C THR A 102 0.88 -2.50 17.12
N GLU A 103 1.03 -3.61 16.44
CA GLU A 103 2.11 -4.55 16.73
C GLU A 103 2.59 -5.14 15.44
N ILE A 104 3.84 -5.55 15.39
CA ILE A 104 4.47 -6.06 14.20
C ILE A 104 5.04 -7.44 14.49
N ASP A 105 4.52 -8.45 13.81
CA ASP A 105 4.97 -9.82 13.99
C ASP A 105 5.92 -10.25 12.89
N GLU A 106 5.63 -9.84 11.66
CA GLU A 106 6.43 -10.35 10.55
C GLU A 106 6.41 -9.36 9.39
N ILE A 107 7.58 -9.09 8.85
CA ILE A 107 7.72 -8.23 7.68
C ILE A 107 8.60 -8.96 6.67
N GLU A 108 8.07 -9.17 5.48
CA GLU A 108 8.83 -9.77 4.39
C GLU A 108 8.77 -8.88 3.18
N LEU A 109 9.91 -8.44 2.70
CA LEU A 109 9.99 -7.58 1.52
C LEU A 109 10.89 -8.21 0.49
N SER A 110 10.48 -8.16 -0.75
CA SER A 110 11.32 -8.61 -1.85
C SER A 110 11.15 -7.65 -3.01
N GLY A 111 11.95 -7.86 -4.06
CA GLY A 111 11.96 -6.93 -5.16
C GLY A 111 12.51 -5.59 -4.73
N ALA A 112 11.88 -4.52 -5.15
CA ALA A 112 12.31 -3.17 -4.81
C ALA A 112 11.37 -2.52 -3.79
N SER A 113 10.75 -3.33 -2.94
CA SER A 113 9.84 -2.81 -1.93
C SER A 113 10.61 -2.24 -0.75
N SER A 114 10.02 -1.26 -0.09
CA SER A 114 10.60 -0.63 1.08
C SER A 114 9.51 -0.35 2.10
N ILE A 115 9.92 -0.16 3.35
CA ILE A 115 8.96 0.06 4.40
C ILE A 115 9.55 1.04 5.41
N SER A 116 8.72 1.92 5.93
CA SER A 116 9.12 2.85 6.97
C SER A 116 8.07 2.86 8.08
N PHE A 117 8.51 3.15 9.29
CA PHE A 117 7.64 3.10 10.46
C PHE A 117 7.71 4.41 11.22
N GLU A 118 6.56 4.85 11.73
CA GLU A 118 6.48 6.03 12.58
C GLU A 118 5.64 5.71 13.81
N GLY A 119 6.16 6.05 14.99
CA GLY A 119 5.46 5.81 16.23
C GLY A 119 6.06 4.67 16.99
N GLU A 120 5.35 4.24 18.03
CA GLU A 120 5.81 3.13 18.85
C GLU A 120 4.97 1.91 18.61
N PHE A 121 5.63 0.78 18.44
CA PHE A 121 4.97 -0.47 18.11
C PHE A 121 5.29 -1.52 19.15
N LYS A 122 4.35 -2.41 19.35
CA LYS A 122 4.62 -3.62 20.10
C LYS A 122 5.11 -4.68 19.14
N GLY A 123 6.02 -5.49 19.61
CA GLY A 123 6.55 -6.52 18.75
C GLY A 123 7.78 -7.08 19.38
N SER A 124 8.06 -8.31 19.07
CA SER A 124 9.20 -8.94 19.66
C SER A 124 10.45 -8.54 18.94
N ASP A 125 10.48 -8.74 17.65
CA ASP A 125 11.69 -8.49 16.89
C ASP A 125 11.36 -7.74 15.64
N LEU A 126 12.06 -6.67 15.44
CA LEU A 126 12.00 -5.93 14.22
C LEU A 126 13.34 -5.97 13.56
N GLU A 127 13.39 -6.51 12.40
CA GLU A 127 14.67 -6.57 11.75
C GLU A 127 14.71 -5.88 10.47
#